data_9a1191cb2f2c68d709386fa738f106db
#
_entry.id   9a1191cb2f2c68d709386fa738f106db
#
_cell.length_a   1.000
_cell.length_b   1.000
_cell.length_c   1.000
_cell.angle_alpha   90.00
_cell.angle_beta   90.00
_cell.angle_gamma   90.00
#
_symmetry.space_group_name_H-M   'P 1'
#
loop_
_entity.id
_entity.type
_entity.pdbx_description
1 polymer ?
#
loop_
_entity_poly.entity_id
_entity_poly.type
_entity_poly.pdbx_seq_one_letter_code
_entity_poly.pdbx_strand_id
1 'polypeptide(L)'
;MTHSTLNPLTSSAQVATPSRRIVELPMRLFHTFMAISFAGAYITAESERFRLLHVSLGYTLFGLVIFRVLWGMMGPRQSRLSAAWRKLEAIKEFKSDFQNFPESILSWNGQTLRKLGTVVLTAAAFSTLLVSIFITISGYALYNEITGDWMSEIHEFFGNFLLMAVLLHIVVIGLLVVSKKAQGLRPMWSGRRSGAGPDVAQSNHLWAAMLLSVLVTAFLYFQLT
;
A
#
# COMPACT_ATOMS: atom_id res chain seq x y z
N MET A 1 -57.47 -24.92 32.88
CA MET A 1 -56.02 -25.24 32.77
C MET A 1 -55.55 -24.71 31.42
N THR A 2 -54.99 -23.51 31.41
CA THR A 2 -54.47 -22.86 30.20
C THR A 2 -52.95 -22.97 30.22
N HIS A 3 -52.42 -23.81 29.36
CA HIS A 3 -50.97 -23.88 29.11
C HIS A 3 -50.52 -22.69 28.26
N SER A 4 -49.88 -21.77 28.92
CA SER A 4 -49.17 -20.66 28.24
C SER A 4 -47.82 -21.23 27.73
N THR A 5 -47.73 -21.45 26.41
CA THR A 5 -46.45 -21.76 25.73
C THR A 5 -45.66 -20.48 25.55
N LEU A 6 -44.68 -20.27 26.43
CA LEU A 6 -43.66 -19.25 26.27
C LEU A 6 -42.75 -19.68 25.11
N ASN A 7 -42.84 -18.91 24.02
CA ASN A 7 -41.97 -19.04 22.86
C ASN A 7 -40.67 -18.31 23.19
N PRO A 8 -39.51 -18.95 23.33
CA PRO A 8 -38.25 -18.28 23.51
C PRO A 8 -37.78 -17.74 22.15
N LEU A 9 -38.08 -16.47 21.86
CA LEU A 9 -37.41 -15.74 20.79
C LEU A 9 -35.96 -15.62 21.19
N THR A 10 -35.17 -16.65 20.95
CA THR A 10 -33.72 -16.56 20.96
C THR A 10 -33.30 -15.65 19.79
N SER A 11 -33.25 -14.35 20.07
CA SER A 11 -32.52 -13.41 19.27
C SER A 11 -31.07 -13.91 19.23
N SER A 12 -30.69 -14.54 18.12
CA SER A 12 -29.29 -14.86 17.82
C SER A 12 -28.57 -13.53 17.59
N ALA A 13 -28.18 -12.89 18.69
CA ALA A 13 -27.25 -11.77 18.63
C ALA A 13 -26.01 -12.30 17.90
N GLN A 14 -25.84 -11.89 16.66
CA GLN A 14 -24.65 -12.18 15.88
C GLN A 14 -23.44 -11.68 16.69
N VAL A 15 -22.70 -12.59 17.30
CA VAL A 15 -21.47 -12.27 18.05
C VAL A 15 -20.52 -11.64 17.04
N ALA A 16 -20.43 -10.32 17.08
CA ALA A 16 -19.55 -9.56 16.20
C ALA A 16 -18.12 -10.09 16.38
N THR A 17 -17.54 -10.65 15.32
CA THR A 17 -16.15 -11.13 15.38
C THR A 17 -15.24 -9.98 15.80
N PRO A 18 -14.44 -10.16 16.87
CA PRO A 18 -13.58 -9.09 17.36
C PRO A 18 -12.65 -8.60 16.22
N SER A 19 -12.49 -7.30 16.11
CA SER A 19 -11.64 -6.70 15.08
C SER A 19 -10.77 -5.61 15.69
N ARG A 20 -9.50 -5.53 15.27
CA ARG A 20 -8.53 -4.55 15.74
C ARG A 20 -8.07 -3.63 14.61
N ARG A 21 -7.82 -2.36 14.93
CA ARG A 21 -7.28 -1.40 13.97
C ARG A 21 -5.79 -1.64 13.79
N ILE A 22 -5.35 -1.77 12.53
CA ILE A 22 -3.95 -2.03 12.19
C ILE A 22 -3.35 -0.99 11.24
N VAL A 23 -4.21 -0.23 10.51
CA VAL A 23 -3.79 0.81 9.58
C VAL A 23 -4.57 2.10 9.87
N GLU A 24 -3.86 3.21 9.99
CA GLU A 24 -4.40 4.55 10.19
C GLU A 24 -5.01 5.11 8.89
N LEU A 25 -5.90 6.08 9.01
CA LEU A 25 -6.54 6.71 7.86
C LEU A 25 -5.54 7.44 6.92
N PRO A 26 -4.54 8.22 7.42
CA PRO A 26 -3.57 8.85 6.53
C PRO A 26 -2.82 7.87 5.65
N MET A 27 -2.45 6.70 6.17
CA MET A 27 -1.76 5.66 5.40
C MET A 27 -2.66 5.00 4.36
N ARG A 28 -3.94 4.89 4.64
CA ARG A 28 -4.93 4.36 3.69
C ARG A 28 -5.17 5.33 2.54
N LEU A 29 -5.35 6.63 2.85
CA LEU A 29 -5.50 7.68 1.85
C LEU A 29 -4.23 7.85 1.02
N PHE A 30 -3.04 7.84 1.65
CA PHE A 30 -1.77 7.82 0.95
C PHE A 30 -1.72 6.69 -0.07
N HIS A 31 -2.05 5.46 0.33
CA HIS A 31 -2.05 4.30 -0.57
C HIS A 31 -3.05 4.47 -1.72
N THR A 32 -4.26 4.96 -1.43
CA THR A 32 -5.30 5.19 -2.45
C THR A 32 -4.86 6.25 -3.46
N PHE A 33 -4.37 7.40 -2.99
CA PHE A 33 -3.88 8.46 -3.87
C PHE A 33 -2.66 8.00 -4.68
N MET A 34 -1.73 7.27 -4.06
CA MET A 34 -0.57 6.70 -4.75
C MET A 34 -0.99 5.77 -5.89
N ALA A 35 -1.94 4.85 -5.62
CA ALA A 35 -2.44 3.91 -6.62
C ALA A 35 -3.16 4.63 -7.78
N ILE A 36 -4.02 5.59 -7.48
CA ILE A 36 -4.75 6.37 -8.50
C ILE A 36 -3.78 7.21 -9.32
N SER A 37 -2.85 7.93 -8.67
CA SER A 37 -1.89 8.78 -9.35
C SER A 37 -0.94 7.97 -10.24
N PHE A 38 -0.44 6.83 -9.76
CA PHE A 38 0.41 5.96 -10.56
C PHE A 38 -0.36 5.37 -11.76
N ALA A 39 -1.55 4.80 -11.52
CA ALA A 39 -2.35 4.22 -12.60
C ALA A 39 -2.73 5.27 -13.66
N GLY A 40 -3.16 6.46 -13.22
CA GLY A 40 -3.48 7.56 -14.12
C GLY A 40 -2.27 8.05 -14.91
N ALA A 41 -1.13 8.26 -14.25
CA ALA A 41 0.10 8.67 -14.92
C ALA A 41 0.55 7.60 -15.95
N TYR A 42 0.52 6.32 -15.57
CA TYR A 42 0.92 5.24 -16.49
C TYR A 42 0.01 5.16 -17.73
N ILE A 43 -1.30 5.23 -17.54
CA ILE A 43 -2.28 5.17 -18.65
C ILE A 43 -2.16 6.37 -19.60
N THR A 44 -1.76 7.53 -19.08
CA THR A 44 -1.64 8.77 -19.85
C THR A 44 -0.24 9.03 -20.42
N ALA A 45 0.73 8.15 -20.16
CA ALA A 45 2.13 8.34 -20.52
C ALA A 45 2.38 8.57 -22.00
N GLU A 46 1.71 7.80 -22.86
CA GLU A 46 1.87 7.82 -24.33
C GLU A 46 0.98 8.87 -25.03
N SER A 47 0.20 9.65 -24.27
CA SER A 47 -0.80 10.53 -24.85
C SER A 47 -0.41 12.00 -24.73
N GLU A 48 -0.07 12.64 -25.83
CA GLU A 48 0.17 14.09 -25.90
C GLU A 48 -1.04 14.90 -25.40
N ARG A 49 -2.26 14.43 -25.70
CA ARG A 49 -3.49 15.08 -25.22
C ARG A 49 -3.58 15.15 -23.70
N PHE A 50 -3.05 14.15 -23.02
CA PHE A 50 -3.10 14.03 -21.56
C PHE A 50 -1.75 14.32 -20.88
N ARG A 51 -0.80 14.96 -21.60
CA ARG A 51 0.53 15.28 -21.07
C ARG A 51 0.47 16.06 -19.77
N LEU A 52 -0.39 17.08 -19.70
CA LEU A 52 -0.57 17.87 -18.48
C LEU A 52 -1.07 17.00 -17.31
N LEU A 53 -2.02 16.10 -17.58
CA LEU A 53 -2.53 15.18 -16.56
C LEU A 53 -1.44 14.21 -16.09
N HIS A 54 -0.65 13.64 -17.02
CA HIS A 54 0.49 12.78 -16.68
C HIS A 54 1.47 13.49 -15.74
N VAL A 55 1.89 14.70 -16.09
CA VAL A 55 2.83 15.52 -15.31
C VAL A 55 2.25 15.87 -13.93
N SER A 56 0.97 16.30 -13.88
CA SER A 56 0.30 16.64 -12.62
C SER A 56 0.19 15.45 -11.68
N LEU A 57 -0.09 14.26 -12.20
CA LEU A 57 -0.12 13.02 -11.43
C LEU A 57 1.29 12.59 -10.98
N GLY A 58 2.31 12.84 -11.80
CA GLY A 58 3.71 12.64 -11.44
C GLY A 58 4.14 13.53 -10.26
N TYR A 59 3.78 14.82 -10.29
CA TYR A 59 4.03 15.70 -9.15
C TYR A 59 3.22 15.33 -7.90
N THR A 60 1.99 14.84 -8.10
CA THR A 60 1.20 14.28 -6.98
C THR A 60 1.91 13.11 -6.34
N LEU A 61 2.46 12.17 -7.13
CA LEU A 61 3.28 11.07 -6.63
C LEU A 61 4.47 11.57 -5.81
N PHE A 62 5.17 12.61 -6.27
CA PHE A 62 6.28 13.22 -5.56
C PHE A 62 5.85 13.77 -4.19
N GLY A 63 4.77 14.56 -4.15
CA GLY A 63 4.20 15.07 -2.90
C GLY A 63 3.79 13.95 -1.93
N LEU A 64 3.22 12.86 -2.45
CA LEU A 64 2.87 11.68 -1.65
C LEU A 64 4.11 10.97 -1.10
N VAL A 65 5.21 10.88 -1.85
CA VAL A 65 6.48 10.32 -1.37
C VAL A 65 7.03 11.18 -0.23
N ILE A 66 7.03 12.51 -0.38
CA ILE A 66 7.44 13.44 0.69
C ILE A 66 6.58 13.22 1.94
N PHE A 67 5.25 13.19 1.78
CA PHE A 67 4.34 12.90 2.90
C PHE A 67 4.68 11.57 3.56
N ARG A 68 4.95 10.51 2.79
CA ARG A 68 5.27 9.18 3.33
C ARG A 68 6.58 9.18 4.12
N VAL A 69 7.59 9.88 3.65
CA VAL A 69 8.87 10.02 4.35
C VAL A 69 8.67 10.78 5.66
N LEU A 70 8.01 11.95 5.62
CA LEU A 70 7.73 12.76 6.81
C LEU A 70 6.88 11.98 7.82
N TRP A 71 5.81 11.33 7.38
CA TRP A 71 4.98 10.48 8.25
C TRP A 71 5.71 9.26 8.77
N GLY A 72 6.66 8.75 7.98
CA GLY A 72 7.55 7.66 8.40
C GLY A 72 8.58 8.05 9.47
N MET A 73 8.91 9.32 9.57
CA MET A 73 9.83 9.87 10.59
C MET A 73 9.07 10.33 11.85
N MET A 74 8.00 11.11 11.67
CA MET A 74 7.29 11.82 12.74
C MET A 74 6.04 11.09 13.21
N GLY A 75 5.51 10.18 12.40
CA GLY A 75 4.27 9.46 12.67
C GLY A 75 4.38 8.43 13.80
N PRO A 76 3.27 7.76 14.12
CA PRO A 76 3.21 6.76 15.18
C PRO A 76 4.08 5.54 14.87
N ARG A 77 4.49 4.83 15.92
CA ARG A 77 5.50 3.75 15.86
C ARG A 77 5.24 2.71 14.78
N GLN A 78 3.97 2.36 14.53
CA GLN A 78 3.56 1.35 13.54
C GLN A 78 3.75 1.82 12.09
N SER A 79 3.70 3.14 11.83
CA SER A 79 3.86 3.75 10.51
C SER A 79 5.28 4.20 10.18
N ARG A 80 6.18 4.13 11.18
CA ARG A 80 7.57 4.55 11.00
C ARG A 80 8.32 3.65 10.01
N LEU A 81 9.18 4.26 9.21
CA LEU A 81 10.08 3.54 8.29
C LEU A 81 10.97 2.55 9.03
N SER A 82 11.40 2.86 10.26
CA SER A 82 12.16 1.95 11.12
C SER A 82 11.39 0.67 11.46
N ALA A 83 10.06 0.72 11.58
CA ALA A 83 9.25 -0.48 11.80
C ALA A 83 9.17 -1.37 10.54
N ALA A 84 9.17 -0.74 9.36
CA ALA A 84 9.24 -1.45 8.09
C ALA A 84 10.65 -2.06 7.87
N TRP A 85 11.71 -1.32 8.21
CA TRP A 85 13.10 -1.81 8.17
C TRP A 85 13.29 -3.05 9.03
N ARG A 86 12.80 -3.06 10.27
CA ARG A 86 12.86 -4.25 11.15
C ARG A 86 12.16 -5.48 10.54
N LYS A 87 11.11 -5.28 9.74
CA LYS A 87 10.49 -6.40 9.00
C LYS A 87 11.37 -6.92 7.88
N LEU A 88 12.19 -6.08 7.25
CA LEU A 88 13.18 -6.49 6.28
C LEU A 88 14.36 -7.22 6.95
N GLU A 89 14.77 -6.82 8.16
CA GLU A 89 15.79 -7.54 8.92
C GLU A 89 15.36 -8.96 9.32
N ALA A 90 14.07 -9.14 9.63
CA ALA A 90 13.52 -10.49 9.82
C ALA A 90 13.63 -11.39 8.58
N ILE A 91 13.89 -10.82 7.39
CA ILE A 91 14.21 -11.57 6.17
C ILE A 91 15.59 -12.24 6.29
N LYS A 92 16.53 -11.66 7.05
CA LYS A 92 17.87 -12.28 7.26
C LYS A 92 17.75 -13.60 7.99
N GLU A 93 16.79 -13.72 8.93
CA GLU A 93 16.47 -14.98 9.59
C GLU A 93 15.83 -16.00 8.63
N PHE A 94 15.14 -15.51 7.59
CA PHE A 94 14.57 -16.36 6.54
C PHE A 94 15.66 -16.96 5.61
N LYS A 95 16.85 -16.39 5.59
CA LYS A 95 17.96 -16.89 4.75
C LYS A 95 18.39 -18.30 5.13
N SER A 96 18.26 -18.70 6.39
CA SER A 96 18.50 -20.06 6.84
C SER A 96 17.40 -21.03 6.38
N ASP A 97 16.14 -20.57 6.34
CA ASP A 97 15.02 -21.35 5.81
C ASP A 97 15.09 -21.45 4.27
N PHE A 98 15.78 -20.50 3.60
CA PHE A 98 15.91 -20.45 2.14
C PHE A 98 16.81 -21.57 1.58
N GLN A 99 17.74 -22.09 2.35
CA GLN A 99 18.56 -23.26 1.95
C GLN A 99 17.69 -24.53 1.82
N ASN A 100 16.56 -24.58 2.52
CA ASN A 100 15.56 -25.66 2.43
C ASN A 100 14.34 -25.25 1.56
N PHE A 101 14.48 -24.20 0.73
CA PHE A 101 13.38 -23.58 -0.04
C PHE A 101 12.64 -24.55 -1.00
N PRO A 102 13.31 -25.47 -1.71
CA PRO A 102 12.61 -26.39 -2.61
C PRO A 102 11.61 -27.29 -1.88
N GLU A 103 11.96 -27.81 -0.72
CA GLU A 103 11.09 -28.71 0.04
C GLU A 103 9.95 -27.97 0.74
N SER A 104 10.20 -26.74 1.21
CA SER A 104 9.18 -25.93 1.90
C SER A 104 8.09 -25.40 0.96
N ILE A 105 8.40 -25.17 -0.32
CA ILE A 105 7.40 -24.81 -1.34
C ILE A 105 6.55 -26.01 -1.71
N LEU A 106 7.16 -27.18 -1.86
CA LEU A 106 6.46 -28.40 -2.22
C LEU A 106 5.46 -28.84 -1.13
N SER A 107 5.79 -28.55 0.13
CA SER A 107 4.91 -28.89 1.27
C SER A 107 3.71 -27.95 1.45
N TRP A 108 3.60 -26.84 0.68
CA TRP A 108 2.52 -25.84 0.78
C TRP A 108 2.13 -25.48 2.23
N ASN A 109 3.12 -25.41 3.12
CA ASN A 109 2.86 -25.07 4.50
C ASN A 109 2.37 -23.61 4.61
N GLY A 110 1.18 -23.44 5.18
CA GLY A 110 0.54 -22.13 5.27
C GLY A 110 1.32 -21.05 6.01
N GLN A 111 2.28 -21.42 6.84
CA GLN A 111 3.16 -20.47 7.54
C GLN A 111 4.24 -19.93 6.60
N THR A 112 4.87 -20.77 5.80
CA THR A 112 5.88 -20.41 4.81
C THR A 112 5.30 -19.44 3.77
N LEU A 113 4.12 -19.75 3.23
CA LEU A 113 3.44 -18.88 2.27
C LEU A 113 3.12 -17.49 2.86
N ARG A 114 2.70 -17.42 4.12
CA ARG A 114 2.46 -16.14 4.82
C ARG A 114 3.75 -15.36 5.05
N LYS A 115 4.84 -16.02 5.47
CA LYS A 115 6.14 -15.39 5.67
C LYS A 115 6.64 -14.82 4.34
N LEU A 116 6.68 -15.65 3.29
CA LEU A 116 7.09 -15.24 1.94
C LEU A 116 6.25 -14.06 1.42
N GLY A 117 4.91 -14.15 1.53
CA GLY A 117 4.03 -13.07 1.13
C GLY A 117 4.32 -11.76 1.89
N THR A 118 4.59 -11.82 3.19
CA THR A 118 4.94 -10.63 3.99
C THR A 118 6.27 -10.03 3.52
N VAL A 119 7.25 -10.87 3.21
CA VAL A 119 8.56 -10.45 2.69
C VAL A 119 8.40 -9.74 1.35
N VAL A 120 7.72 -10.40 0.40
CA VAL A 120 7.53 -9.86 -0.96
C VAL A 120 6.72 -8.56 -0.92
N LEU A 121 5.63 -8.50 -0.14
CA LEU A 121 4.84 -7.28 0.01
C LEU A 121 5.63 -6.13 0.63
N THR A 122 6.49 -6.43 1.62
CA THR A 122 7.34 -5.41 2.25
C THR A 122 8.41 -4.92 1.27
N ALA A 123 9.07 -5.83 0.56
CA ALA A 123 10.06 -5.49 -0.46
C ALA A 123 9.42 -4.67 -1.60
N ALA A 124 8.26 -5.07 -2.10
CA ALA A 124 7.53 -4.33 -3.12
C ALA A 124 7.18 -2.90 -2.65
N ALA A 125 6.72 -2.74 -1.41
CA ALA A 125 6.41 -1.41 -0.85
C ALA A 125 7.66 -0.51 -0.75
N PHE A 126 8.82 -1.06 -0.36
CA PHE A 126 10.08 -0.31 -0.35
C PHE A 126 10.56 0.03 -1.75
N SER A 127 10.52 -0.93 -2.67
CA SER A 127 10.90 -0.71 -4.07
C SER A 127 10.02 0.36 -4.70
N THR A 128 8.70 0.29 -4.50
CA THR A 128 7.76 1.30 -4.99
C THR A 128 8.11 2.70 -4.46
N LEU A 129 8.39 2.83 -3.16
CA LEU A 129 8.76 4.13 -2.57
C LEU A 129 10.08 4.66 -3.14
N LEU A 130 11.10 3.80 -3.23
CA LEU A 130 12.42 4.17 -3.75
C LEU A 130 12.36 4.55 -5.24
N VAL A 131 11.71 3.72 -6.05
CA VAL A 131 11.59 3.95 -7.50
C VAL A 131 10.74 5.17 -7.80
N SER A 132 9.72 5.46 -6.97
CA SER A 132 8.93 6.69 -7.10
C SER A 132 9.77 7.96 -6.97
N ILE A 133 10.86 7.94 -6.21
CA ILE A 133 11.80 9.08 -6.13
C ILE A 133 12.52 9.26 -7.48
N PHE A 134 13.05 8.17 -8.05
CA PHE A 134 13.79 8.25 -9.32
C PHE A 134 12.89 8.62 -10.48
N ILE A 135 11.70 8.03 -10.59
CA ILE A 135 10.77 8.34 -11.68
C ILE A 135 10.26 9.80 -11.61
N THR A 136 10.06 10.35 -10.41
CA THR A 136 9.61 11.73 -10.27
C THR A 136 10.73 12.73 -10.56
N ILE A 137 11.97 12.44 -10.16
CA ILE A 137 13.14 13.29 -10.47
C ILE A 137 13.41 13.25 -11.98
N SER A 138 13.42 12.09 -12.62
CA SER A 138 13.64 11.97 -14.06
C SER A 138 12.52 12.64 -14.87
N GLY A 139 11.26 12.48 -14.45
CA GLY A 139 10.13 13.15 -15.08
C GLY A 139 10.18 14.67 -14.94
N TYR A 140 10.61 15.20 -13.77
CA TYR A 140 10.83 16.62 -13.58
C TYR A 140 11.95 17.15 -14.50
N ALA A 141 13.06 16.43 -14.61
CA ALA A 141 14.19 16.81 -15.47
C ALA A 141 13.81 16.84 -16.95
N LEU A 142 13.01 15.87 -17.40
CA LEU A 142 12.47 15.83 -18.77
C LEU A 142 11.51 16.97 -19.03
N TYR A 143 10.55 17.18 -18.15
CA TYR A 143 9.52 18.22 -18.35
C TYR A 143 10.10 19.64 -18.43
N ASN A 144 11.19 19.89 -17.70
CA ASN A 144 11.88 21.18 -17.66
C ASN A 144 13.08 21.26 -18.62
N GLU A 145 13.26 20.28 -19.50
CA GLU A 145 14.34 20.25 -20.51
C GLU A 145 15.76 20.41 -19.92
N ILE A 146 15.96 19.94 -18.65
CA ILE A 146 17.24 20.07 -17.95
C ILE A 146 18.28 19.09 -18.50
N THR A 147 17.81 17.99 -19.13
CA THR A 147 18.64 16.86 -19.59
C THR A 147 18.35 16.53 -21.05
N GLY A 148 19.26 15.76 -21.67
CA GLY A 148 19.06 15.26 -23.02
C GLY A 148 18.11 14.04 -23.09
N ASP A 149 17.91 13.53 -24.31
CA ASP A 149 16.95 12.47 -24.65
C ASP A 149 17.15 11.15 -23.86
N TRP A 150 18.39 10.87 -23.41
CA TRP A 150 18.72 9.70 -22.60
C TRP A 150 17.92 9.60 -21.29
N MET A 151 17.43 10.74 -20.77
CA MET A 151 16.62 10.76 -19.55
C MET A 151 15.23 10.16 -19.77
N SER A 152 14.72 10.20 -21.02
CA SER A 152 13.43 9.56 -21.34
C SER A 152 13.51 8.05 -21.18
N GLU A 153 14.60 7.43 -21.61
CA GLU A 153 14.84 5.99 -21.46
C GLU A 153 14.92 5.58 -19.98
N ILE A 154 15.57 6.42 -19.15
CA ILE A 154 15.64 6.21 -17.70
C ILE A 154 14.25 6.35 -17.06
N HIS A 155 13.49 7.37 -17.44
CA HIS A 155 12.14 7.58 -16.92
C HIS A 155 11.22 6.40 -17.28
N GLU A 156 11.25 5.95 -18.53
CA GLU A 156 10.51 4.79 -19.02
C GLU A 156 10.92 3.51 -18.29
N PHE A 157 12.24 3.27 -18.13
CA PHE A 157 12.75 2.12 -17.39
C PHE A 157 12.20 2.06 -15.96
N PHE A 158 12.24 3.16 -15.22
CA PHE A 158 11.70 3.21 -13.86
C PHE A 158 10.17 3.10 -13.85
N GLY A 159 9.47 3.62 -14.86
CA GLY A 159 8.03 3.46 -15.03
C GLY A 159 7.62 1.99 -15.17
N ASN A 160 8.30 1.28 -16.06
CA ASN A 160 8.05 -0.14 -16.30
C ASN A 160 8.47 -1.01 -15.10
N PHE A 161 9.56 -0.66 -14.42
CA PHE A 161 9.96 -1.34 -13.19
C PHE A 161 8.91 -1.13 -12.08
N LEU A 162 8.39 0.08 -11.92
CA LEU A 162 7.35 0.38 -10.95
C LEU A 162 6.05 -0.39 -11.25
N LEU A 163 5.66 -0.46 -12.53
CA LEU A 163 4.53 -1.29 -12.96
C LEU A 163 4.71 -2.75 -12.56
N MET A 164 5.89 -3.32 -12.84
CA MET A 164 6.20 -4.71 -12.46
C MET A 164 6.09 -4.93 -10.95
N ALA A 165 6.63 -4.01 -10.15
CA ALA A 165 6.53 -4.08 -8.68
C ALA A 165 5.07 -4.00 -8.19
N VAL A 166 4.24 -3.14 -8.79
CA VAL A 166 2.81 -3.02 -8.48
C VAL A 166 2.05 -4.28 -8.90
N LEU A 167 2.30 -4.82 -10.08
CA LEU A 167 1.66 -6.06 -10.53
C LEU A 167 2.03 -7.24 -9.61
N LEU A 168 3.30 -7.37 -9.25
CA LEU A 168 3.75 -8.38 -8.30
C LEU A 168 3.05 -8.22 -6.94
N HIS A 169 2.92 -6.99 -6.45
CA HIS A 169 2.18 -6.69 -5.22
C HIS A 169 0.72 -7.17 -5.30
N ILE A 170 0.03 -6.88 -6.38
CA ILE A 170 -1.37 -7.29 -6.61
C ILE A 170 -1.48 -8.82 -6.69
N VAL A 171 -0.61 -9.46 -7.44
CA VAL A 171 -0.60 -10.94 -7.59
C VAL A 171 -0.38 -11.62 -6.24
N VAL A 172 0.59 -11.15 -5.45
CA VAL A 172 0.86 -11.74 -4.12
C VAL A 172 -0.33 -11.55 -3.18
N ILE A 173 -0.97 -10.39 -3.17
CA ILE A 173 -2.20 -10.19 -2.38
C ILE A 173 -3.29 -11.15 -2.86
N GLY A 174 -3.51 -11.28 -4.17
CA GLY A 174 -4.49 -12.20 -4.75
C GLY A 174 -4.25 -13.65 -4.31
N LEU A 175 -3.01 -14.12 -4.40
CA LEU A 175 -2.62 -15.47 -3.97
C LEU A 175 -2.87 -15.70 -2.46
N LEU A 176 -2.54 -14.72 -1.63
CA LEU A 176 -2.78 -14.80 -0.18
C LEU A 176 -4.27 -14.81 0.16
N VAL A 177 -5.08 -14.07 -0.58
CA VAL A 177 -6.55 -14.06 -0.43
C VAL A 177 -7.16 -15.41 -0.83
N VAL A 178 -6.83 -15.90 -2.02
CA VAL A 178 -7.33 -17.19 -2.53
C VAL A 178 -6.92 -18.33 -1.60
N SER A 179 -5.70 -18.30 -1.09
CA SER A 179 -5.20 -19.29 -0.13
C SER A 179 -5.83 -19.16 1.27
N LYS A 180 -6.77 -18.23 1.49
CA LYS A 180 -7.36 -17.92 2.81
C LYS A 180 -6.32 -17.62 3.91
N LYS A 181 -5.11 -17.22 3.53
CA LYS A 181 -3.99 -16.94 4.44
C LYS A 181 -3.91 -15.48 4.89
N ALA A 182 -4.59 -14.59 4.17
CA ALA A 182 -4.68 -13.18 4.51
C ALA A 182 -6.12 -12.66 4.40
N GLN A 183 -6.40 -11.55 5.07
CA GLN A 183 -7.70 -10.86 4.98
C GLN A 183 -7.76 -9.91 3.76
N GLY A 184 -6.81 -10.04 2.84
CA GLY A 184 -6.76 -9.34 1.58
C GLY A 184 -6.79 -7.82 1.69
N LEU A 185 -7.69 -7.20 0.95
CA LEU A 185 -7.84 -5.75 0.86
C LEU A 185 -8.47 -5.11 2.12
N ARG A 186 -9.09 -5.91 3.01
CA ARG A 186 -9.82 -5.39 4.17
C ARG A 186 -9.02 -4.42 5.04
N PRO A 187 -7.72 -4.66 5.35
CA PRO A 187 -6.92 -3.71 6.12
C PRO A 187 -6.75 -2.35 5.45
N MET A 188 -6.59 -2.32 4.12
CA MET A 188 -6.45 -1.04 3.39
C MET A 188 -7.79 -0.33 3.21
N TRP A 189 -8.91 -1.08 3.14
CA TRP A 189 -10.23 -0.47 3.02
C TRP A 189 -10.79 0.02 4.35
N SER A 190 -10.82 -0.83 5.37
CA SER A 190 -11.43 -0.53 6.67
C SER A 190 -10.44 -0.07 7.75
N GLY A 191 -9.14 -0.24 7.54
CA GLY A 191 -8.10 -0.07 8.57
C GLY A 191 -8.07 -1.17 9.62
N ARG A 192 -8.97 -2.16 9.54
CA ARG A 192 -9.20 -3.16 10.59
C ARG A 192 -8.91 -4.57 10.09
N ARG A 193 -8.51 -5.42 11.03
CA ARG A 193 -8.28 -6.85 10.81
C ARG A 193 -9.11 -7.64 11.81
N SER A 194 -9.77 -8.72 11.34
CA SER A 194 -10.47 -9.64 12.23
C SER A 194 -9.48 -10.39 13.11
N GLY A 195 -9.84 -10.59 14.36
CA GLY A 195 -9.03 -11.25 15.37
C GLY A 195 -9.00 -10.45 16.68
N ALA A 196 -8.88 -11.18 17.79
CA ALA A 196 -8.76 -10.59 19.12
C ALA A 196 -7.37 -9.90 19.28
N GLY A 197 -7.30 -8.94 20.17
CA GLY A 197 -6.09 -8.22 20.55
C GLY A 197 -6.25 -6.71 20.52
N PRO A 198 -5.29 -5.97 21.10
CA PRO A 198 -5.33 -4.51 21.15
C PRO A 198 -5.18 -3.89 19.75
N ASP A 199 -5.73 -2.69 19.58
CA ASP A 199 -5.52 -1.88 18.40
C ASP A 199 -4.02 -1.53 18.27
N VAL A 200 -3.43 -1.87 17.11
CA VAL A 200 -2.03 -1.51 16.79
C VAL A 200 -1.96 -0.02 16.47
N ALA A 201 -2.95 0.48 15.72
CA ALA A 201 -3.12 1.90 15.44
C ALA A 201 -4.06 2.51 16.50
N GLN A 202 -3.49 3.12 17.53
CA GLN A 202 -4.24 3.69 18.66
C GLN A 202 -5.09 4.89 18.26
N SER A 203 -4.63 5.68 17.26
CA SER A 203 -5.33 6.86 16.77
C SER A 203 -5.52 6.78 15.25
N ASN A 204 -6.57 7.42 14.75
CA ASN A 204 -6.87 7.46 13.32
C ASN A 204 -6.29 8.71 12.61
N HIS A 205 -5.70 9.64 13.36
CA HIS A 205 -5.05 10.86 12.88
C HIS A 205 -5.84 11.58 11.76
N LEU A 206 -7.13 11.85 12.01
CA LEU A 206 -8.06 12.47 11.04
C LEU A 206 -7.51 13.79 10.48
N TRP A 207 -6.86 14.60 11.31
CA TRP A 207 -6.28 15.88 10.88
C TRP A 207 -5.25 15.70 9.75
N ALA A 208 -4.37 14.70 9.87
CA ALA A 208 -3.36 14.43 8.83
C ALA A 208 -3.99 13.84 7.56
N ALA A 209 -5.04 13.04 7.72
CA ALA A 209 -5.82 12.53 6.60
C ALA A 209 -6.54 13.66 5.84
N MET A 210 -7.17 14.59 6.57
CA MET A 210 -7.81 15.78 5.97
C MET A 210 -6.79 16.68 5.30
N LEU A 211 -5.68 16.97 5.96
CA LEU A 211 -4.60 17.78 5.38
C LEU A 211 -4.08 17.18 4.08
N LEU A 212 -3.78 15.87 4.06
CA LEU A 212 -3.33 15.19 2.85
C LEU A 212 -4.37 15.28 1.73
N SER A 213 -5.65 15.06 2.03
CA SER A 213 -6.73 15.12 1.04
C SER A 213 -6.88 16.53 0.46
N VAL A 214 -6.85 17.56 1.32
CA VAL A 214 -6.95 18.95 0.89
C VAL A 214 -5.76 19.33 0.01
N LEU A 215 -4.53 18.98 0.41
CA LEU A 215 -3.33 19.29 -0.36
C LEU A 215 -3.36 18.63 -1.74
N VAL A 216 -3.70 17.34 -1.83
CA VAL A 216 -3.77 16.63 -3.12
C VAL A 216 -4.87 17.21 -4.00
N THR A 217 -6.07 17.44 -3.45
CA THR A 217 -7.20 17.97 -4.23
C THR A 217 -6.94 19.41 -4.70
N ALA A 218 -6.43 20.28 -3.82
CA ALA A 218 -6.09 21.66 -4.18
C ALA A 218 -5.00 21.70 -5.23
N PHE A 219 -3.94 20.90 -5.08
CA PHE A 219 -2.85 20.83 -6.06
C PHE A 219 -3.38 20.41 -7.44
N LEU A 220 -4.15 19.33 -7.52
CA LEU A 220 -4.72 18.87 -8.80
C LEU A 220 -5.69 19.89 -9.39
N TYR A 221 -6.49 20.55 -8.56
CA TYR A 221 -7.37 21.63 -9.02
C TYR A 221 -6.57 22.76 -9.69
N PHE A 222 -5.55 23.29 -9.02
CA PHE A 222 -4.73 24.39 -9.56
C PHE A 222 -3.87 24.00 -10.77
N GLN A 223 -3.54 22.72 -10.94
CA GLN A 223 -2.76 22.26 -12.09
C GLN A 223 -3.63 22.00 -13.33
N LEU A 224 -4.91 21.70 -13.16
CA LEU A 224 -5.79 21.29 -14.23
C LEU A 224 -6.79 22.36 -14.66
N THR A 225 -6.88 23.49 -13.91
CA THR A 225 -7.73 24.67 -14.25
C THR A 225 -6.88 25.83 -14.69
#